data_711ad8d5b68af72812443b5c67f62ca4
#
_entry.id   711ad8d5b68af72812443b5c67f62ca4
#
_cell.length_a   1.000
_cell.length_b   1.000
_cell.length_c   1.000
_cell.angle_alpha   90.00
_cell.angle_beta   90.00
_cell.angle_gamma   90.00
#
_symmetry.space_group_name_H-M   'P 1'
#
loop_
_entity.id
_entity.type
_entity.pdbx_description
1 polymer ?
#
loop_
_entity_poly.entity_id
_entity_poly.type
_entity_poly.pdbx_seq_one_letter_code
_entity_poly.pdbx_strand_id
1 'polypeptide(L)'
;MKRIVFYLRTHLQLITALNIIDHLRFKQKDISCILSDRLIQNGLKDKIDNLHIFNDIYTLPHKQISIKKWLQSGDLRNQLPIQSTNKYNFSCISNYENFLERHFNIPLRILKEASDIYFHSDLDLISSLCPKSCLRHLIDEGTRSYLEISLQSQPDRIYLYEPKLVVFPTEDLQIIQIPKISKNRKTLLYWISSIFNCKPFFVNNIYFDQPLGKRGIWPLSCFSKRTKIEIKKFNARLKIISQLSMKECNIYLRLHPGTTKSQIKYLSKRFKTTESSIPFEVELIYNKTDTYNLFTISSSAACYWLIMFDRNFFSNKKIHTTFYYNKYLELSEDTSSHQLITFFNKLKSIYPIEIM
;
A
#
# COMPACT_ATOMS: atom_id res chain seq x y z
N MET A 1 31.60 -2.89 3.86
CA MET A 1 30.79 -3.02 2.64
C MET A 1 29.40 -2.55 2.99
N LYS A 2 28.80 -1.63 2.24
CA LYS A 2 27.46 -1.14 2.54
C LYS A 2 26.46 -2.23 2.12
N ARG A 3 25.55 -2.65 3.01
CA ARG A 3 24.47 -3.59 2.68
C ARG A 3 23.15 -2.92 2.91
N ILE A 4 22.36 -2.83 1.86
CA ILE A 4 21.06 -2.17 1.83
C ILE A 4 19.99 -3.24 1.67
N VAL A 5 18.99 -3.25 2.53
CA VAL A 5 17.88 -4.20 2.47
C VAL A 5 16.58 -3.48 2.18
N PHE A 6 15.83 -3.95 1.18
CA PHE A 6 14.46 -3.52 0.92
C PHE A 6 13.50 -4.61 1.36
N TYR A 7 12.56 -4.28 2.25
CA TYR A 7 11.46 -5.15 2.64
C TYR A 7 10.16 -4.63 2.07
N LEU A 8 9.61 -5.34 1.08
CA LEU A 8 8.51 -4.87 0.23
C LEU A 8 7.31 -5.81 0.30
N ARG A 9 6.12 -5.24 0.55
CA ARG A 9 4.88 -5.98 0.76
C ARG A 9 3.81 -5.64 -0.28
N THR A 10 3.92 -4.52 -0.96
CA THR A 10 2.95 -4.06 -1.96
C THR A 10 3.64 -3.64 -3.25
N HIS A 11 2.89 -3.65 -4.36
CA HIS A 11 3.40 -3.18 -5.65
C HIS A 11 3.80 -1.71 -5.62
N LEU A 12 3.10 -0.89 -4.83
CA LEU A 12 3.43 0.52 -4.70
C LEU A 12 4.76 0.73 -3.98
N GLN A 13 5.02 -0.05 -2.92
CA GLN A 13 6.34 -0.07 -2.27
C GLN A 13 7.45 -0.50 -3.22
N LEU A 14 7.18 -1.48 -4.09
CA LEU A 14 8.15 -1.89 -5.11
C LEU A 14 8.48 -0.74 -6.07
N ILE A 15 7.48 -0.03 -6.59
CA ILE A 15 7.70 1.12 -7.48
C ILE A 15 8.48 2.22 -6.74
N THR A 16 8.12 2.50 -5.48
CA THR A 16 8.84 3.48 -4.65
C THR A 16 10.29 3.07 -4.42
N ALA A 17 10.54 1.80 -4.12
CA ALA A 17 11.90 1.26 -3.95
C ALA A 17 12.72 1.40 -5.24
N LEU A 18 12.15 1.03 -6.39
CA LEU A 18 12.81 1.19 -7.70
C LEU A 18 13.15 2.66 -7.97
N ASN A 19 12.25 3.58 -7.61
CA ASN A 19 12.48 5.01 -7.74
C ASN A 19 13.64 5.50 -6.86
N ILE A 20 13.71 5.04 -5.61
CA ILE A 20 14.79 5.35 -4.67
C ILE A 20 16.12 4.78 -5.19
N ILE A 21 16.12 3.53 -5.64
CA ILE A 21 17.32 2.85 -6.18
C ILE A 21 17.89 3.60 -7.38
N ASP A 22 17.03 3.96 -8.34
CA ASP A 22 17.42 4.72 -9.52
C ASP A 22 17.94 6.13 -9.16
N HIS A 23 17.27 6.82 -8.22
CA HIS A 23 17.65 8.14 -7.78
C HIS A 23 18.99 8.18 -7.04
N LEU A 24 19.16 7.27 -6.07
CA LEU A 24 20.37 7.21 -5.24
C LEU A 24 21.50 6.42 -5.92
N ARG A 25 21.24 5.85 -7.10
CA ARG A 25 22.21 5.09 -7.91
C ARG A 25 22.88 3.97 -7.11
N PHE A 26 22.10 3.24 -6.34
CA PHE A 26 22.62 2.11 -5.59
C PHE A 26 23.18 1.04 -6.54
N LYS A 27 24.30 0.44 -6.13
CA LYS A 27 24.91 -0.65 -6.91
C LYS A 27 24.19 -1.96 -6.59
N GLN A 28 23.85 -2.74 -7.61
CA GLN A 28 23.18 -4.06 -7.47
C GLN A 28 23.78 -4.92 -6.34
N LYS A 29 25.12 -5.07 -6.32
CA LYS A 29 25.84 -5.88 -5.36
C LYS A 29 25.65 -5.50 -3.88
N ASP A 30 25.17 -4.29 -3.62
CA ASP A 30 24.98 -3.75 -2.28
C ASP A 30 23.53 -3.88 -1.81
N ILE A 31 22.60 -4.33 -2.68
CA ILE A 31 21.16 -4.31 -2.44
C ILE A 31 20.61 -5.73 -2.38
N SER A 32 19.93 -6.08 -1.27
CA SER A 32 19.13 -7.29 -1.15
C SER A 32 17.64 -6.92 -0.99
N CYS A 33 16.76 -7.79 -1.45
CA CYS A 33 15.32 -7.56 -1.37
C CYS A 33 14.61 -8.73 -0.69
N ILE A 34 13.68 -8.42 0.19
CA ILE A 34 12.74 -9.36 0.80
C ILE A 34 11.35 -9.01 0.30
N LEU A 35 10.73 -9.88 -0.48
CA LEU A 35 9.40 -9.69 -1.06
C LEU A 35 8.36 -10.48 -0.29
N SER A 36 7.23 -9.88 0.00
CA SER A 36 6.05 -10.61 0.46
C SER A 36 5.53 -11.55 -0.65
N ASP A 37 5.04 -12.73 -0.27
CA ASP A 37 4.39 -13.68 -1.20
C ASP A 37 3.21 -13.08 -1.99
N ARG A 38 2.60 -12.02 -1.48
CA ARG A 38 1.58 -11.27 -2.22
C ARG A 38 2.11 -10.59 -3.47
N LEU A 39 3.39 -10.19 -3.45
CA LEU A 39 4.03 -9.53 -4.58
C LEU A 39 4.46 -10.51 -5.67
N ILE A 40 4.76 -11.75 -5.33
CA ILE A 40 5.37 -12.71 -6.27
C ILE A 40 4.35 -13.45 -7.14
N GLN A 41 3.07 -13.13 -7.03
CA GLN A 41 2.04 -13.71 -7.90
C GLN A 41 2.32 -13.38 -9.37
N ASN A 42 1.91 -14.28 -10.27
CA ASN A 42 2.02 -14.11 -11.72
C ASN A 42 3.47 -13.96 -12.26
N GLY A 43 4.46 -14.63 -11.65
CA GLY A 43 5.85 -14.62 -12.11
C GLY A 43 6.56 -13.27 -11.90
N LEU A 44 6.07 -12.44 -10.98
CA LEU A 44 6.66 -11.11 -10.73
C LEU A 44 8.09 -11.23 -10.20
N LYS A 45 8.38 -12.22 -9.37
CA LYS A 45 9.74 -12.45 -8.84
C LYS A 45 10.73 -12.67 -9.98
N ASP A 46 10.43 -13.57 -10.92
CA ASP A 46 11.32 -13.89 -12.04
C ASP A 46 11.57 -12.66 -12.92
N LYS A 47 10.56 -11.82 -13.11
CA LYS A 47 10.72 -10.54 -13.84
C LYS A 47 11.64 -9.57 -13.14
N ILE A 48 11.59 -9.50 -11.80
CA ILE A 48 12.50 -8.65 -11.02
C ILE A 48 13.92 -9.21 -11.06
N ASP A 49 14.08 -10.55 -10.91
CA ASP A 49 15.38 -11.24 -10.98
C ASP A 49 16.07 -10.97 -12.33
N ASN A 50 15.33 -11.10 -13.44
CA ASN A 50 15.86 -10.88 -14.78
C ASN A 50 16.34 -9.44 -15.06
N LEU A 51 15.92 -8.47 -14.26
CA LEU A 51 16.38 -7.09 -14.39
C LEU A 51 17.69 -6.80 -13.66
N HIS A 52 18.16 -7.76 -12.86
CA HIS A 52 19.41 -7.64 -12.09
C HIS A 52 19.54 -6.36 -11.26
N ILE A 53 18.40 -5.90 -10.68
CA ILE A 53 18.37 -4.70 -9.83
C ILE A 53 18.90 -5.02 -8.44
N PHE A 54 18.54 -6.19 -7.92
CA PHE A 54 18.95 -6.68 -6.61
C PHE A 54 20.03 -7.77 -6.75
N ASN A 55 20.93 -7.85 -5.78
CA ASN A 55 21.89 -8.94 -5.70
C ASN A 55 21.21 -10.25 -5.31
N ASP A 56 20.32 -10.15 -4.31
CA ASP A 56 19.59 -11.29 -3.78
C ASP A 56 18.11 -10.94 -3.59
N ILE A 57 17.21 -11.89 -3.90
CA ILE A 57 15.78 -11.73 -3.69
C ILE A 57 15.24 -12.92 -2.89
N TYR A 58 14.71 -12.62 -1.71
CA TYR A 58 14.09 -13.57 -0.80
C TYR A 58 12.59 -13.38 -0.76
N THR A 59 11.86 -14.44 -0.42
CA THR A 59 10.40 -14.40 -0.33
C THR A 59 9.94 -14.67 1.10
N LEU A 60 9.02 -13.85 1.59
CA LEU A 60 8.45 -13.96 2.91
C LEU A 60 6.92 -14.12 2.82
N PRO A 61 6.33 -15.20 3.34
CA PRO A 61 4.88 -15.39 3.34
C PRO A 61 4.15 -14.39 4.22
N HIS A 62 3.24 -13.64 3.63
CA HIS A 62 2.46 -12.60 4.33
C HIS A 62 1.55 -13.13 5.43
N LYS A 63 0.99 -14.34 5.26
CA LYS A 63 -0.01 -14.91 6.20
C LYS A 63 0.59 -15.68 7.37
N GLN A 64 1.82 -16.14 7.26
CA GLN A 64 2.41 -17.04 8.26
C GLN A 64 3.13 -16.29 9.38
N ILE A 65 3.40 -15.00 9.20
CA ILE A 65 4.16 -14.17 10.14
C ILE A 65 3.26 -13.31 11.01
N SER A 66 1.97 -13.56 11.09
CA SER A 66 1.26 -13.00 12.21
C SER A 66 1.79 -13.72 13.47
N ILE A 67 2.44 -12.98 14.34
CA ILE A 67 2.94 -13.45 15.65
C ILE A 67 1.89 -14.34 16.34
N LYS A 68 0.62 -14.07 16.15
CA LYS A 68 -0.48 -14.86 16.68
C LYS A 68 -0.54 -16.29 16.11
N LYS A 69 -0.22 -16.50 14.81
CA LYS A 69 -0.17 -17.84 14.21
C LYS A 69 1.13 -18.58 14.53
N TRP A 70 2.23 -17.85 14.61
CA TRP A 70 3.50 -18.39 15.05
C TRP A 70 3.44 -18.88 16.50
N LEU A 71 2.80 -18.11 17.40
CA LEU A 71 2.48 -18.52 18.77
C LEU A 71 1.52 -19.72 18.85
N GLN A 72 0.66 -19.92 17.84
CA GLN A 72 -0.30 -21.04 17.79
C GLN A 72 0.31 -22.33 17.22
N SER A 73 1.46 -22.29 16.53
CA SER A 73 2.09 -23.47 15.92
C SER A 73 2.74 -24.44 16.92
N GLY A 74 2.65 -24.20 18.19
CA GLY A 74 2.97 -25.19 19.25
C GLY A 74 4.37 -25.09 19.85
N ASP A 75 5.36 -24.60 19.12
CA ASP A 75 6.77 -24.62 19.58
C ASP A 75 7.11 -23.58 20.65
N LEU A 76 6.22 -22.62 20.90
CA LEU A 76 6.49 -21.48 21.80
C LEU A 76 5.37 -21.15 22.80
N ARG A 77 4.34 -21.99 22.92
CA ARG A 77 3.25 -21.75 23.89
C ARG A 77 3.73 -21.62 25.34
N ASN A 78 4.87 -22.20 25.65
CA ASN A 78 5.40 -22.27 27.03
C ASN A 78 6.45 -21.18 27.34
N GLN A 79 6.80 -20.30 26.41
CA GLN A 79 7.95 -19.40 26.58
C GLN A 79 7.60 -17.89 26.57
N LEU A 80 6.34 -17.51 26.37
CA LEU A 80 5.94 -16.11 26.34
C LEU A 80 4.94 -15.79 27.44
N PRO A 81 5.26 -14.86 28.35
CA PRO A 81 4.24 -14.22 29.18
C PRO A 81 3.37 -13.33 28.28
N ILE A 82 2.15 -13.76 28.04
CA ILE A 82 1.13 -12.96 27.34
C ILE A 82 0.69 -11.86 28.31
N GLN A 83 1.42 -10.77 28.33
CA GLN A 83 0.88 -9.53 28.88
C GLN A 83 0.26 -8.73 27.74
N SER A 84 -0.97 -8.34 27.95
CA SER A 84 -1.92 -7.69 27.03
C SER A 84 -1.54 -6.26 26.61
N THR A 85 -0.28 -5.90 26.62
CA THR A 85 0.22 -4.60 26.18
C THR A 85 1.12 -4.79 24.97
N ASN A 86 0.89 -3.98 23.95
CA ASN A 86 1.54 -3.91 22.63
C ASN A 86 3.09 -3.78 22.61
N LYS A 87 3.79 -4.31 23.60
CA LYS A 87 5.27 -4.32 23.65
C LYS A 87 5.74 -5.74 23.37
N TYR A 88 6.29 -5.96 22.19
CA TYR A 88 6.99 -7.19 21.85
C TYR A 88 8.17 -7.39 22.79
N ASN A 89 8.19 -8.52 23.48
CA ASN A 89 9.30 -8.85 24.38
C ASN A 89 10.46 -9.40 23.56
N PHE A 90 11.59 -8.71 23.56
CA PHE A 90 12.79 -9.02 22.76
C PHE A 90 13.42 -10.41 23.04
N SER A 91 13.02 -11.10 24.09
CA SER A 91 13.45 -12.50 24.33
C SER A 91 13.01 -13.50 23.24
N CYS A 92 12.10 -13.10 22.34
CA CYS A 92 11.63 -13.92 21.22
C CYS A 92 12.45 -13.75 19.94
N ILE A 93 13.45 -12.88 19.91
CA ILE A 93 14.21 -12.57 18.67
C ILE A 93 14.97 -13.80 18.18
N SER A 94 15.67 -14.52 19.03
CA SER A 94 16.42 -15.72 18.63
C SER A 94 15.53 -16.81 18.03
N ASN A 95 14.33 -16.97 18.54
CA ASN A 95 13.37 -17.94 18.02
C ASN A 95 12.78 -17.50 16.67
N TYR A 96 12.57 -16.19 16.49
CA TYR A 96 12.12 -15.63 15.21
C TYR A 96 13.23 -15.70 14.16
N GLU A 97 14.49 -15.48 14.54
CA GLU A 97 15.66 -15.71 13.70
C GLU A 97 15.69 -17.13 13.13
N ASN A 98 15.67 -18.12 14.02
CA ASN A 98 15.66 -19.54 13.65
C ASN A 98 14.46 -19.90 12.75
N PHE A 99 13.31 -19.28 13.00
CA PHE A 99 12.11 -19.47 12.20
C PHE A 99 12.29 -18.93 10.76
N LEU A 100 12.84 -17.73 10.59
CA LEU A 100 13.10 -17.14 9.28
C LEU A 100 14.10 -17.97 8.46
N GLU A 101 15.20 -18.42 9.08
CA GLU A 101 16.21 -19.24 8.39
C GLU A 101 15.66 -20.61 7.99
N ARG A 102 15.01 -21.31 8.93
CA ARG A 102 14.54 -22.69 8.69
C ARG A 102 13.37 -22.79 7.72
N HIS A 103 12.47 -21.82 7.75
CA HIS A 103 11.24 -21.91 6.97
C HIS A 103 11.24 -21.06 5.69
N PHE A 104 12.11 -20.05 5.58
CA PHE A 104 12.07 -19.12 4.45
C PHE A 104 13.42 -18.91 3.76
N ASN A 105 14.45 -19.62 4.17
CA ASN A 105 15.79 -19.47 3.61
C ASN A 105 16.26 -18.02 3.53
N ILE A 106 15.86 -17.17 4.49
CA ILE A 106 16.35 -15.80 4.59
C ILE A 106 17.63 -15.85 5.42
N PRO A 107 18.80 -15.66 4.81
CA PRO A 107 20.03 -15.66 5.58
C PRO A 107 20.03 -14.47 6.52
N LEU A 108 20.01 -14.71 7.83
CA LEU A 108 20.02 -13.66 8.84
C LEU A 108 21.20 -12.72 8.69
N ARG A 109 22.27 -13.21 8.09
CA ARG A 109 23.44 -12.41 7.77
C ARG A 109 23.10 -11.14 7.02
N ILE A 110 22.15 -11.17 6.06
CA ILE A 110 21.78 -9.97 5.29
C ILE A 110 21.14 -8.89 6.18
N LEU A 111 20.40 -9.29 7.23
CA LEU A 111 19.79 -8.37 8.17
C LEU A 111 20.79 -7.91 9.23
N LYS A 112 21.60 -8.82 9.77
CA LYS A 112 22.64 -8.53 10.78
C LYS A 112 23.77 -7.64 10.25
N GLU A 113 24.03 -7.67 8.95
CA GLU A 113 25.05 -6.83 8.30
C GLU A 113 24.44 -5.62 7.60
N ALA A 114 23.13 -5.38 7.71
CA ALA A 114 22.47 -4.26 7.08
C ALA A 114 22.96 -2.93 7.66
N SER A 115 23.37 -2.03 6.79
CA SER A 115 23.64 -0.62 7.12
C SER A 115 22.39 0.24 6.99
N ASP A 116 21.50 -0.13 6.08
CA ASP A 116 20.25 0.57 5.79
C ASP A 116 19.13 -0.45 5.51
N ILE A 117 17.94 -0.22 6.06
CA ILE A 117 16.74 -0.98 5.73
C ILE A 117 15.62 -0.05 5.29
N TYR A 118 15.01 -0.34 4.12
CA TYR A 118 13.89 0.39 3.54
C TYR A 118 12.62 -0.46 3.66
N PHE A 119 11.59 0.05 4.32
CA PHE A 119 10.32 -0.65 4.58
C PHE A 119 9.19 0.36 4.80
N HIS A 120 7.93 -0.09 4.87
CA HIS A 120 6.83 0.81 5.23
C HIS A 120 6.30 0.52 6.64
N SER A 121 5.94 -0.71 6.91
CA SER A 121 5.37 -1.13 8.19
C SER A 121 6.02 -2.43 8.61
N ASP A 122 6.61 -2.43 9.77
CA ASP A 122 7.31 -3.60 10.31
C ASP A 122 6.45 -4.38 11.29
N LEU A 123 5.35 -4.94 10.77
CA LEU A 123 4.49 -5.82 11.55
C LEU A 123 5.13 -7.19 11.84
N ASP A 124 6.16 -7.52 11.09
CA ASP A 124 6.83 -8.83 11.14
C ASP A 124 8.20 -8.76 11.83
N LEU A 125 8.51 -7.63 12.44
CA LEU A 125 9.74 -7.39 13.21
C LEU A 125 11.05 -7.52 12.39
N ILE A 126 10.98 -7.46 11.06
CA ILE A 126 12.17 -7.61 10.19
C ILE A 126 13.22 -6.54 10.52
N SER A 127 12.78 -5.29 10.71
CA SER A 127 13.71 -4.19 11.04
C SER A 127 14.37 -4.36 12.41
N SER A 128 13.75 -5.08 13.34
CA SER A 128 14.31 -5.33 14.67
C SER A 128 15.48 -6.33 14.67
N LEU A 129 15.61 -7.11 13.59
CA LEU A 129 16.74 -8.03 13.39
C LEU A 129 18.00 -7.33 12.88
N CYS A 130 17.84 -6.10 12.39
CA CYS A 130 18.97 -5.28 11.95
C CYS A 130 19.74 -4.71 13.16
N PRO A 131 21.05 -4.45 13.03
CA PRO A 131 21.84 -3.82 14.08
C PRO A 131 21.24 -2.48 14.54
N LYS A 132 21.53 -2.05 15.76
CA LYS A 132 21.13 -0.72 16.26
C LYS A 132 21.69 0.42 15.41
N SER A 133 22.87 0.21 14.81
CA SER A 133 23.51 1.17 13.89
C SER A 133 22.90 1.18 12.48
N CYS A 134 22.00 0.26 12.16
CA CYS A 134 21.31 0.22 10.87
C CYS A 134 20.30 1.36 10.78
N LEU A 135 20.39 2.18 9.73
CA LEU A 135 19.42 3.24 9.46
C LEU A 135 18.10 2.66 8.95
N ARG A 136 17.01 3.06 9.58
CA ARG A 136 15.64 2.62 9.29
C ARG A 136 14.92 3.66 8.46
N HIS A 137 14.55 3.30 7.24
CA HIS A 137 13.92 4.20 6.28
C HIS A 137 12.49 3.74 5.99
N LEU A 138 11.49 4.51 6.42
CA LEU A 138 10.12 4.32 5.95
C LEU A 138 9.98 4.83 4.53
N ILE A 139 9.36 4.04 3.66
CA ILE A 139 9.07 4.41 2.28
C ILE A 139 7.58 4.60 2.05
N ASP A 140 7.25 5.49 1.15
CA ASP A 140 5.88 5.82 0.78
C ASP A 140 5.13 4.62 0.17
N GLU A 141 3.90 4.37 0.66
CA GLU A 141 3.02 3.31 0.13
C GLU A 141 1.59 3.81 -0.14
N GLY A 142 1.37 5.10 -0.15
CA GLY A 142 0.06 5.70 -0.37
C GLY A 142 -0.43 6.58 0.80
N THR A 143 -1.72 6.83 0.87
CA THR A 143 -2.32 7.77 1.82
C THR A 143 -1.91 7.51 3.27
N ARG A 144 -1.78 6.25 3.65
CA ARG A 144 -1.41 5.89 5.03
C ARG A 144 -0.07 6.48 5.47
N SER A 145 0.89 6.57 4.57
CA SER A 145 2.21 7.16 4.84
C SER A 145 2.16 8.63 5.24
N TYR A 146 1.05 9.31 4.98
CA TYR A 146 0.83 10.72 5.32
C TYR A 146 -0.07 10.93 6.53
N LEU A 147 -0.82 9.90 6.95
CA LEU A 147 -1.79 9.98 8.04
C LEU A 147 -1.18 9.60 9.39
N GLU A 148 -0.36 8.58 9.41
CA GLU A 148 0.19 8.03 10.65
C GLU A 148 1.54 7.35 10.41
N ILE A 149 2.37 7.35 11.43
CA ILE A 149 3.59 6.53 11.48
C ILE A 149 3.37 5.43 12.51
N SER A 150 3.81 4.23 12.19
CA SER A 150 3.92 3.17 13.19
C SER A 150 5.07 3.52 14.14
N LEU A 151 4.74 3.95 15.36
CA LEU A 151 5.72 4.23 16.41
C LEU A 151 6.58 3.00 16.78
N GLN A 152 6.13 1.80 16.39
CA GLN A 152 6.88 0.56 16.60
C GLN A 152 8.12 0.46 15.71
N SER A 153 8.10 1.14 14.56
CA SER A 153 9.18 1.07 13.57
C SER A 153 10.36 1.99 13.88
N GLN A 154 10.15 3.03 14.69
CA GLN A 154 11.14 4.07 15.03
C GLN A 154 12.06 4.40 13.84
N PRO A 155 11.51 4.99 12.75
CA PRO A 155 12.31 5.27 11.58
C PRO A 155 13.27 6.43 11.84
N ASP A 156 14.48 6.32 11.29
CA ASP A 156 15.44 7.44 11.25
C ASP A 156 15.06 8.43 10.16
N ARG A 157 14.46 7.93 9.07
CA ARG A 157 14.08 8.75 7.90
C ARG A 157 12.78 8.26 7.29
N ILE A 158 12.03 9.21 6.70
CA ILE A 158 10.80 8.94 5.98
C ILE A 158 10.93 9.46 4.56
N TYR A 159 10.73 8.60 3.59
CA TYR A 159 10.80 8.92 2.15
C TYR A 159 9.39 9.07 1.60
N LEU A 160 8.99 10.29 1.23
CA LEU A 160 7.67 10.65 0.70
C LEU A 160 7.76 11.39 -0.62
N TYR A 161 6.82 11.15 -1.53
CA TYR A 161 6.73 11.91 -2.78
C TYR A 161 6.29 13.36 -2.56
N GLU A 162 5.39 13.61 -1.61
CA GLU A 162 4.84 14.95 -1.33
C GLU A 162 4.79 15.24 0.18
N PRO A 163 5.91 15.62 0.80
CA PRO A 163 5.98 15.87 2.24
C PRO A 163 4.94 16.84 2.80
N LYS A 164 4.47 17.79 1.97
CA LYS A 164 3.45 18.78 2.37
C LYS A 164 2.09 18.16 2.75
N LEU A 165 1.83 16.93 2.33
CA LEU A 165 0.59 16.20 2.63
C LEU A 165 0.58 15.57 4.03
N VAL A 166 1.70 15.51 4.73
CA VAL A 166 1.80 14.92 6.07
C VAL A 166 0.89 15.63 7.05
N VAL A 167 0.11 14.85 7.84
CA VAL A 167 -0.85 15.36 8.84
C VAL A 167 -0.52 14.99 10.28
N PHE A 168 0.56 14.26 10.51
CA PHE A 168 1.09 13.93 11.84
C PHE A 168 2.25 14.86 12.22
N PRO A 169 2.61 14.98 13.53
CA PRO A 169 3.77 15.74 13.99
C PRO A 169 5.08 15.23 13.40
N THR A 170 5.98 16.12 13.01
CA THR A 170 7.22 15.80 12.27
C THR A 170 8.49 16.36 12.89
N GLU A 171 8.39 17.00 14.08
CA GLU A 171 9.48 17.77 14.68
C GLU A 171 10.76 16.94 14.87
N ASP A 172 10.62 15.65 15.20
CA ASP A 172 11.74 14.74 15.47
C ASP A 172 12.06 13.80 14.28
N LEU A 173 11.49 14.06 13.10
CA LEU A 173 11.56 13.14 11.97
C LEU A 173 12.25 13.77 10.76
N GLN A 174 13.27 13.09 10.24
CA GLN A 174 13.86 13.48 8.97
C GLN A 174 13.00 13.02 7.80
N ILE A 175 12.25 13.94 7.18
CA ILE A 175 11.48 13.64 5.97
C ILE A 175 12.30 13.98 4.73
N ILE A 176 12.43 13.00 3.84
CA ILE A 176 13.15 13.13 2.57
C ILE A 176 12.14 13.06 1.43
N GLN A 177 12.17 14.06 0.56
CA GLN A 177 11.34 14.04 -0.63
C GLN A 177 11.91 13.09 -1.67
N ILE A 178 11.12 12.12 -2.11
CA ILE A 178 11.43 11.26 -3.26
C ILE A 178 11.18 12.08 -4.53
N PRO A 179 12.07 12.08 -5.52
CA PRO A 179 11.82 12.75 -6.79
C PRO A 179 10.64 12.11 -7.50
N LYS A 180 9.75 12.95 -8.02
CA LYS A 180 8.60 12.48 -8.81
C LYS A 180 9.08 11.78 -10.08
N ILE A 181 8.31 10.79 -10.50
CA ILE A 181 8.62 10.04 -11.73
C ILE A 181 8.34 10.93 -12.94
N SER A 182 9.36 11.18 -13.73
CA SER A 182 9.27 11.97 -14.98
C SER A 182 9.52 11.12 -16.21
N LYS A 183 9.10 11.60 -17.38
CA LYS A 183 9.34 10.91 -18.68
C LYS A 183 10.83 10.72 -18.99
N ASN A 184 11.69 11.51 -18.40
CA ASN A 184 13.15 11.46 -18.63
C ASN A 184 13.83 10.33 -17.85
N ARG A 185 13.17 9.71 -16.88
CA ARG A 185 13.71 8.60 -16.08
C ARG A 185 13.55 7.27 -16.80
N LYS A 186 14.21 7.14 -17.94
CA LYS A 186 14.08 6.00 -18.87
C LYS A 186 14.36 4.65 -18.20
N THR A 187 15.40 4.56 -17.38
CA THR A 187 15.76 3.33 -16.67
C THR A 187 14.64 2.88 -15.72
N LEU A 188 14.15 3.79 -14.88
CA LEU A 188 13.04 3.50 -13.97
C LEU A 188 11.78 3.06 -14.72
N LEU A 189 11.42 3.78 -15.79
CA LEU A 189 10.25 3.44 -16.62
C LEU A 189 10.41 2.09 -17.31
N TYR A 190 11.62 1.76 -17.77
CA TYR A 190 11.93 0.44 -18.31
C TYR A 190 11.75 -0.67 -17.27
N TRP A 191 12.25 -0.49 -16.04
CA TRP A 191 12.04 -1.45 -14.98
C TRP A 191 10.55 -1.65 -14.66
N ILE A 192 9.81 -0.56 -14.50
CA ILE A 192 8.36 -0.62 -14.23
C ILE A 192 7.64 -1.37 -15.36
N SER A 193 7.94 -1.06 -16.64
CA SER A 193 7.31 -1.72 -17.78
C SER A 193 7.61 -3.21 -17.86
N SER A 194 8.86 -3.58 -17.62
CA SER A 194 9.31 -4.98 -17.69
C SER A 194 8.71 -5.83 -16.58
N ILE A 195 8.60 -5.27 -15.36
CA ILE A 195 8.02 -5.96 -14.20
C ILE A 195 6.52 -6.16 -14.38
N PHE A 196 5.79 -5.10 -14.73
CA PHE A 196 4.32 -5.15 -14.70
C PHE A 196 3.71 -5.63 -16.03
N ASN A 197 4.41 -5.46 -17.16
CA ASN A 197 3.93 -5.90 -18.50
C ASN A 197 2.45 -5.61 -18.73
N CYS A 198 2.06 -4.34 -18.55
CA CYS A 198 0.67 -3.92 -18.56
C CYS A 198 0.10 -3.93 -19.99
N LYS A 199 -1.06 -4.60 -20.16
CA LYS A 199 -1.84 -4.50 -21.40
C LYS A 199 -2.64 -3.19 -21.40
N PRO A 200 -2.82 -2.54 -22.57
CA PRO A 200 -3.68 -1.36 -22.66
C PRO A 200 -5.08 -1.67 -22.12
N PHE A 201 -5.60 -0.74 -21.35
CA PHE A 201 -6.90 -0.82 -20.70
C PHE A 201 -7.78 0.35 -21.19
N PHE A 202 -8.99 0.05 -21.66
CA PHE A 202 -9.85 1.04 -22.34
C PHE A 202 -11.10 1.36 -21.51
N VAL A 203 -10.91 1.89 -20.30
CA VAL A 203 -12.02 2.30 -19.44
C VAL A 203 -11.81 3.73 -18.96
N ASN A 204 -12.85 4.57 -19.16
CA ASN A 204 -12.77 5.99 -18.85
C ASN A 204 -13.32 6.31 -17.46
N ASN A 205 -14.40 5.64 -17.03
CA ASN A 205 -15.10 5.90 -15.78
C ASN A 205 -14.77 4.79 -14.79
N ILE A 206 -13.95 5.07 -13.78
CA ILE A 206 -13.45 4.07 -12.82
C ILE A 206 -13.82 4.52 -11.41
N TYR A 207 -14.53 3.65 -10.70
CA TYR A 207 -14.72 3.78 -9.27
C TYR A 207 -13.73 2.88 -8.52
N PHE A 208 -12.82 3.48 -7.78
CA PHE A 208 -11.90 2.76 -6.90
C PHE A 208 -12.59 2.41 -5.60
N ASP A 209 -12.89 1.14 -5.47
CA ASP A 209 -13.61 0.62 -4.34
C ASP A 209 -12.72 0.48 -3.10
N GLN A 210 -13.35 0.56 -1.93
CA GLN A 210 -12.73 0.29 -0.64
C GLN A 210 -13.61 -0.66 0.16
N PRO A 211 -13.03 -1.62 0.92
CA PRO A 211 -13.79 -2.61 1.69
C PRO A 211 -14.40 -2.01 2.95
N LEU A 212 -15.10 -0.87 2.80
CA LEU A 212 -15.74 -0.17 3.90
C LEU A 212 -17.01 -0.91 4.34
N GLY A 213 -17.06 -1.27 5.62
CA GLY A 213 -18.19 -1.90 6.25
C GLY A 213 -18.37 -3.38 5.90
N LYS A 214 -19.40 -3.97 6.47
CA LYS A 214 -19.79 -5.38 6.29
C LYS A 214 -21.23 -5.49 5.81
N ARG A 215 -21.48 -6.38 4.87
CA ARG A 215 -22.83 -6.69 4.41
C ARG A 215 -23.62 -7.34 5.53
N GLY A 216 -24.78 -6.76 5.88
CA GLY A 216 -25.77 -7.38 6.74
C GLY A 216 -26.64 -8.36 5.95
N ILE A 217 -26.87 -9.55 6.50
CA ILE A 217 -27.75 -10.58 5.92
C ILE A 217 -29.08 -10.62 6.69
N TRP A 218 -29.06 -10.16 7.95
CA TRP A 218 -30.20 -10.16 8.87
C TRP A 218 -30.69 -8.74 9.18
N PRO A 219 -31.90 -8.56 9.71
CA PRO A 219 -32.39 -7.25 10.16
C PRO A 219 -31.42 -6.59 11.13
N LEU A 220 -31.30 -5.26 11.08
CA LEU A 220 -30.35 -4.50 11.92
C LEU A 220 -30.56 -4.72 13.42
N SER A 221 -31.80 -5.00 13.84
CA SER A 221 -32.14 -5.29 15.23
C SER A 221 -31.40 -6.49 15.82
N CYS A 222 -31.03 -7.46 14.98
CA CYS A 222 -30.35 -8.70 15.40
C CYS A 222 -28.83 -8.51 15.62
N PHE A 223 -28.27 -7.31 15.37
CA PHE A 223 -26.83 -7.09 15.42
C PHE A 223 -26.38 -6.24 16.61
N SER A 224 -25.16 -6.49 17.09
CA SER A 224 -24.49 -5.62 18.04
C SER A 224 -24.31 -4.19 17.50
N LYS A 225 -24.15 -3.21 18.40
CA LYS A 225 -23.91 -1.79 18.00
C LYS A 225 -22.76 -1.66 16.97
N ARG A 226 -21.63 -2.35 17.20
CA ARG A 226 -20.48 -2.36 16.28
C ARG A 226 -20.85 -2.91 14.90
N THR A 227 -21.60 -4.01 14.85
CA THR A 227 -22.03 -4.62 13.57
C THR A 227 -23.01 -3.72 12.83
N LYS A 228 -23.89 -3.02 13.53
CA LYS A 228 -24.82 -2.03 12.92
C LYS A 228 -24.07 -0.90 12.22
N ILE A 229 -23.00 -0.38 12.85
CA ILE A 229 -22.13 0.64 12.23
C ILE A 229 -21.50 0.11 10.96
N GLU A 230 -20.94 -1.10 10.98
CA GLU A 230 -20.33 -1.70 9.79
C GLU A 230 -21.35 -1.92 8.65
N ILE A 231 -22.60 -2.24 8.97
CA ILE A 231 -23.66 -2.37 7.97
C ILE A 231 -24.03 -0.99 7.39
N LYS A 232 -24.14 0.06 8.23
CA LYS A 232 -24.38 1.42 7.76
C LYS A 232 -23.28 1.87 6.79
N LYS A 233 -22.01 1.65 7.14
CA LYS A 233 -20.85 1.93 6.27
C LYS A 233 -20.97 1.24 4.91
N PHE A 234 -21.31 -0.03 4.89
CA PHE A 234 -21.49 -0.78 3.66
C PHE A 234 -22.65 -0.25 2.82
N ASN A 235 -23.79 0.08 3.44
CA ASN A 235 -24.96 0.62 2.75
C ASN A 235 -24.70 2.02 2.17
N ALA A 236 -23.99 2.89 2.90
CA ALA A 236 -23.54 4.20 2.42
C ALA A 236 -22.68 4.07 1.17
N ARG A 237 -21.68 3.15 1.21
CA ARG A 237 -20.85 2.82 0.05
C ARG A 237 -21.69 2.38 -1.15
N LEU A 238 -22.62 1.44 -0.97
CA LEU A 238 -23.50 0.96 -2.05
C LEU A 238 -24.37 2.08 -2.64
N LYS A 239 -24.91 2.96 -1.81
CA LYS A 239 -25.74 4.09 -2.24
C LYS A 239 -24.94 5.02 -3.16
N ILE A 240 -23.70 5.34 -2.80
CA ILE A 240 -22.80 6.16 -3.63
C ILE A 240 -22.53 5.48 -4.97
N ILE A 241 -22.12 4.19 -4.97
CA ILE A 241 -21.86 3.44 -6.19
C ILE A 241 -23.09 3.38 -7.10
N SER A 242 -24.29 3.12 -6.53
CA SER A 242 -25.53 3.05 -7.30
C SER A 242 -25.89 4.40 -7.91
N GLN A 243 -25.75 5.51 -7.18
CA GLN A 243 -26.00 6.85 -7.69
C GLN A 243 -25.05 7.22 -8.83
N LEU A 244 -23.77 6.86 -8.71
CA LEU A 244 -22.78 7.05 -9.76
C LEU A 244 -23.11 6.23 -11.00
N SER A 245 -23.48 4.97 -10.84
CA SER A 245 -23.84 4.09 -11.96
C SER A 245 -25.09 4.53 -12.71
N MET A 246 -25.95 5.34 -12.09
CA MET A 246 -27.11 5.96 -12.76
C MET A 246 -26.72 7.22 -13.54
N LYS A 247 -25.71 7.94 -13.06
CA LYS A 247 -25.27 9.22 -13.68
C LYS A 247 -24.27 9.00 -14.80
N GLU A 248 -23.33 8.09 -14.58
CA GLU A 248 -22.20 7.84 -15.46
C GLU A 248 -22.41 6.56 -16.27
N CYS A 249 -22.53 6.69 -17.57
CA CYS A 249 -22.58 5.53 -18.45
C CYS A 249 -21.28 4.71 -18.33
N ASN A 250 -21.41 3.39 -18.19
CA ASN A 250 -20.27 2.47 -18.19
C ASN A 250 -19.22 2.70 -17.10
N ILE A 251 -19.65 2.91 -15.86
CA ILE A 251 -18.73 2.93 -14.73
C ILE A 251 -18.24 1.52 -14.39
N TYR A 252 -16.94 1.38 -14.17
CA TYR A 252 -16.29 0.12 -13.76
C TYR A 252 -15.80 0.22 -12.32
N LEU A 253 -16.16 -0.75 -11.50
CA LEU A 253 -15.65 -0.87 -10.15
C LEU A 253 -14.30 -1.59 -10.18
N ARG A 254 -13.27 -0.91 -9.76
CA ARG A 254 -11.98 -1.50 -9.45
C ARG A 254 -11.98 -1.94 -7.99
N LEU A 255 -12.10 -3.24 -7.78
CA LEU A 255 -12.22 -3.81 -6.45
C LEU A 255 -10.88 -3.72 -5.69
N HIS A 256 -10.97 -3.39 -4.40
CA HIS A 256 -9.78 -3.36 -3.54
C HIS A 256 -9.30 -4.79 -3.25
N PRO A 257 -7.97 -5.05 -3.20
CA PRO A 257 -7.42 -6.38 -2.90
C PRO A 257 -7.89 -6.99 -1.57
N GLY A 258 -8.28 -6.15 -0.62
CA GLY A 258 -8.85 -6.57 0.67
C GLY A 258 -10.36 -6.86 0.67
N THR A 259 -11.04 -6.71 -0.48
CA THR A 259 -12.47 -7.01 -0.59
C THR A 259 -12.73 -8.51 -0.42
N THR A 260 -13.67 -8.88 0.45
CA THR A 260 -13.95 -10.30 0.72
C THR A 260 -14.62 -11.00 -0.48
N LYS A 261 -14.41 -12.30 -0.64
CA LYS A 261 -15.03 -13.10 -1.71
C LYS A 261 -16.55 -12.93 -1.78
N SER A 262 -17.23 -12.84 -0.62
CA SER A 262 -18.68 -12.62 -0.55
C SER A 262 -19.10 -11.23 -1.06
N GLN A 263 -18.32 -10.19 -0.76
CA GLN A 263 -18.56 -8.84 -1.27
C GLN A 263 -18.25 -8.77 -2.78
N ILE A 264 -17.16 -9.39 -3.25
CA ILE A 264 -16.84 -9.49 -4.67
C ILE A 264 -18.03 -10.11 -5.42
N LYS A 265 -18.48 -11.29 -5.00
CA LYS A 265 -19.63 -11.98 -5.62
C LYS A 265 -20.90 -11.12 -5.63
N TYR A 266 -21.13 -10.32 -4.58
CA TYR A 266 -22.28 -9.44 -4.49
C TYR A 266 -22.17 -8.23 -5.43
N LEU A 267 -21.01 -7.60 -5.49
CA LEU A 267 -20.78 -6.41 -6.31
C LEU A 267 -20.75 -6.76 -7.81
N SER A 268 -20.07 -7.85 -8.19
CA SER A 268 -19.96 -8.28 -9.58
C SER A 268 -21.30 -8.72 -10.21
N LYS A 269 -22.29 -9.06 -9.39
CA LYS A 269 -23.65 -9.32 -9.88
C LYS A 269 -24.45 -8.05 -10.22
N ARG A 270 -24.01 -6.88 -9.75
CA ARG A 270 -24.74 -5.60 -9.86
C ARG A 270 -24.04 -4.56 -10.68
N PHE A 271 -22.71 -4.62 -10.71
CA PHE A 271 -21.85 -3.61 -11.34
C PHE A 271 -20.82 -4.28 -12.22
N LYS A 272 -20.39 -3.60 -13.26
CA LYS A 272 -19.21 -4.01 -14.03
C LYS A 272 -17.98 -3.89 -13.14
N THR A 273 -17.25 -4.97 -12.95
CA THR A 273 -16.06 -5.01 -12.09
C THR A 273 -14.81 -5.26 -12.92
N THR A 274 -13.70 -4.67 -12.51
CA THR A 274 -12.38 -5.00 -13.04
C THR A 274 -11.52 -5.53 -11.90
N GLU A 275 -10.83 -6.63 -12.17
CA GLU A 275 -9.80 -7.17 -11.29
C GLU A 275 -8.47 -6.94 -11.98
N SER A 276 -7.61 -6.15 -11.37
CA SER A 276 -6.24 -5.97 -11.83
C SER A 276 -5.30 -6.10 -10.65
N SER A 277 -4.29 -6.94 -10.81
CA SER A 277 -3.18 -7.06 -9.87
C SER A 277 -2.13 -5.95 -10.06
N ILE A 278 -2.27 -5.16 -11.13
CA ILE A 278 -1.33 -4.09 -11.49
C ILE A 278 -1.81 -2.78 -10.81
N PRO A 279 -0.91 -1.98 -10.21
CA PRO A 279 -1.28 -0.66 -9.71
C PRO A 279 -1.86 0.22 -10.82
N PHE A 280 -2.89 0.99 -10.50
CA PHE A 280 -3.52 1.87 -11.48
C PHE A 280 -2.55 2.91 -12.04
N GLU A 281 -1.64 3.36 -11.23
CA GLU A 281 -0.58 4.30 -11.58
C GLU A 281 0.28 3.75 -12.73
N VAL A 282 0.53 2.45 -12.74
CA VAL A 282 1.24 1.77 -13.84
C VAL A 282 0.34 1.61 -15.06
N GLU A 283 -0.90 1.18 -14.87
CA GLU A 283 -1.86 1.06 -15.99
C GLU A 283 -2.03 2.40 -16.70
N LEU A 284 -2.06 3.50 -15.96
CA LEU A 284 -2.21 4.85 -16.51
C LEU A 284 -1.05 5.25 -17.45
N ILE A 285 0.17 4.72 -17.22
CA ILE A 285 1.33 4.94 -18.11
C ILE A 285 1.07 4.36 -19.50
N TYR A 286 0.51 3.14 -19.56
CA TYR A 286 0.35 2.38 -20.80
C TYR A 286 -1.00 2.52 -21.46
N ASN A 287 -1.95 3.12 -20.78
CA ASN A 287 -3.29 3.27 -21.30
C ASN A 287 -3.35 4.37 -22.37
N LYS A 288 -4.07 4.10 -23.46
CA LYS A 288 -4.23 5.02 -24.61
C LYS A 288 -5.43 5.96 -24.48
N THR A 289 -6.23 5.82 -23.44
CA THR A 289 -7.38 6.69 -23.19
C THR A 289 -6.94 8.10 -22.85
N ASP A 290 -7.57 9.11 -23.45
CA ASP A 290 -7.20 10.52 -23.27
C ASP A 290 -7.97 11.19 -22.12
N THR A 291 -9.13 10.64 -21.74
CA THR A 291 -9.97 11.22 -20.69
C THR A 291 -10.37 10.16 -19.68
N TYR A 292 -10.20 10.48 -18.39
CA TYR A 292 -10.58 9.63 -17.26
C TYR A 292 -11.42 10.39 -16.26
N ASN A 293 -12.46 9.73 -15.77
CA ASN A 293 -13.21 10.14 -14.59
C ASN A 293 -12.97 9.09 -13.50
N LEU A 294 -12.26 9.49 -12.48
CA LEU A 294 -11.87 8.64 -11.36
C LEU A 294 -12.72 8.99 -10.15
N PHE A 295 -13.40 8.02 -9.60
CA PHE A 295 -14.30 8.18 -8.47
C PHE A 295 -13.87 7.30 -7.31
N THR A 296 -14.01 7.79 -6.10
CA THR A 296 -13.76 6.99 -4.89
C THR A 296 -14.41 7.62 -3.67
N ILE A 297 -14.56 6.85 -2.60
CA ILE A 297 -14.81 7.41 -1.27
C ILE A 297 -13.49 7.92 -0.68
N SER A 298 -12.47 7.06 -0.60
CA SER A 298 -11.20 7.40 0.06
C SER A 298 -9.98 6.63 -0.44
N SER A 299 -10.08 5.98 -1.62
CA SER A 299 -8.94 5.21 -2.14
C SER A 299 -7.83 6.13 -2.65
N SER A 300 -6.62 5.91 -2.17
CA SER A 300 -5.43 6.61 -2.67
C SER A 300 -5.14 6.35 -4.14
N ALA A 301 -5.50 5.19 -4.68
CA ALA A 301 -5.28 4.86 -6.09
C ALA A 301 -5.94 5.85 -7.07
N ALA A 302 -7.02 6.56 -6.64
CA ALA A 302 -7.65 7.57 -7.46
C ALA A 302 -6.82 8.85 -7.62
N CYS A 303 -5.92 9.15 -6.70
CA CYS A 303 -5.14 10.40 -6.70
C CYS A 303 -3.62 10.19 -6.61
N TYR A 304 -3.15 8.97 -6.31
CA TYR A 304 -1.74 8.77 -6.02
C TYR A 304 -0.83 9.01 -7.23
N TRP A 305 -1.38 8.88 -8.43
CA TRP A 305 -0.71 9.29 -9.66
C TRP A 305 -0.32 10.78 -9.66
N LEU A 306 -1.11 11.68 -9.02
CA LEU A 306 -0.78 13.11 -8.85
C LEU A 306 0.42 13.32 -7.93
N ILE A 307 0.54 12.47 -6.92
CA ILE A 307 1.59 12.56 -5.90
C ILE A 307 2.90 12.00 -6.44
N MET A 308 2.85 10.85 -7.12
CA MET A 308 4.00 10.07 -7.56
C MET A 308 4.65 10.61 -8.84
N PHE A 309 3.85 11.14 -9.78
CA PHE A 309 4.36 11.57 -11.09
C PHE A 309 4.55 13.07 -11.18
N ASP A 310 5.49 13.48 -12.04
CA ASP A 310 5.65 14.88 -12.44
C ASP A 310 4.35 15.41 -13.10
N ARG A 311 4.03 16.68 -12.86
CA ARG A 311 2.81 17.32 -13.41
C ARG A 311 2.67 17.17 -14.92
N ASN A 312 3.78 17.17 -15.65
CA ASN A 312 3.82 17.07 -17.11
C ASN A 312 3.80 15.61 -17.59
N PHE A 313 3.86 14.61 -16.71
CA PHE A 313 3.91 13.21 -17.12
C PHE A 313 2.66 12.82 -17.93
N PHE A 314 1.49 13.23 -17.47
CA PHE A 314 0.20 12.96 -18.09
C PHE A 314 -0.41 14.19 -18.78
N SER A 315 0.40 15.14 -19.27
CA SER A 315 -0.08 16.39 -19.89
C SER A 315 -0.98 16.18 -21.12
N ASN A 316 -0.88 15.02 -21.77
CA ASN A 316 -1.73 14.63 -22.89
C ASN A 316 -3.06 13.96 -22.44
N LYS A 317 -3.31 13.82 -21.12
CA LYS A 317 -4.52 13.18 -20.60
C LYS A 317 -5.34 14.17 -19.77
N LYS A 318 -6.67 14.09 -19.91
CA LYS A 318 -7.62 14.80 -19.05
C LYS A 318 -8.08 13.84 -17.95
N ILE A 319 -7.64 14.04 -16.73
CA ILE A 319 -7.94 13.16 -15.60
C ILE A 319 -8.68 13.97 -14.55
N HIS A 320 -9.95 13.62 -14.33
CA HIS A 320 -10.78 14.20 -13.29
C HIS A 320 -10.91 13.23 -12.12
N THR A 321 -10.64 13.69 -10.92
CA THR A 321 -10.74 12.86 -9.72
C THR A 321 -11.74 13.46 -8.73
N THR A 322 -12.76 12.67 -8.37
CA THR A 322 -13.81 13.06 -7.43
C THR A 322 -13.85 12.13 -6.23
N PHE A 323 -13.72 12.69 -5.03
CA PHE A 323 -13.86 12.01 -3.76
C PHE A 323 -15.24 12.21 -3.16
N TYR A 324 -15.96 11.15 -2.88
CA TYR A 324 -17.28 11.14 -2.21
C TYR A 324 -17.17 10.98 -0.69
N TYR A 325 -16.10 11.50 -0.10
CA TYR A 325 -15.80 11.26 1.31
C TYR A 325 -16.76 11.96 2.27
N ASN A 326 -17.07 13.24 2.03
CA ASN A 326 -18.02 13.98 2.89
C ASN A 326 -19.41 13.35 2.80
N LYS A 327 -19.87 13.02 1.58
CA LYS A 327 -21.13 12.33 1.38
C LYS A 327 -21.18 10.95 2.03
N TYR A 328 -20.06 10.23 2.04
CA TYR A 328 -19.95 8.97 2.75
C TYR A 328 -20.06 9.15 4.27
N LEU A 329 -19.41 10.16 4.85
CA LEU A 329 -19.51 10.46 6.29
C LEU A 329 -20.95 10.79 6.68
N GLU A 330 -21.63 11.63 5.91
CA GLU A 330 -23.03 11.96 6.10
C GLU A 330 -23.92 10.69 6.11
N LEU A 331 -23.79 9.84 5.10
CA LEU A 331 -24.60 8.63 4.94
C LEU A 331 -24.29 7.51 5.94
N SER A 332 -23.04 7.40 6.38
CA SER A 332 -22.59 6.34 7.28
C SER A 332 -22.67 6.72 8.76
N GLU A 333 -22.87 8.02 9.05
CA GLU A 333 -22.77 8.58 10.41
C GLU A 333 -21.40 8.26 11.06
N ASP A 334 -20.35 8.16 10.24
CA ASP A 334 -19.00 7.85 10.72
C ASP A 334 -18.31 9.14 11.19
N THR A 335 -17.96 9.18 12.46
CA THR A 335 -17.23 10.33 13.04
C THR A 335 -15.72 10.14 13.04
N SER A 336 -15.25 9.03 12.51
CA SER A 336 -13.83 8.68 12.54
C SER A 336 -13.08 9.23 11.33
N SER A 337 -12.21 10.11 11.54
CA SER A 337 -10.94 10.46 10.89
C SER A 337 -10.82 11.92 10.48
N HIS A 338 -10.60 12.72 11.50
CA HIS A 338 -10.15 14.11 11.30
C HIS A 338 -8.86 14.19 10.45
N GLN A 339 -7.95 13.25 10.63
CA GLN A 339 -6.72 13.16 9.84
C GLN A 339 -6.96 12.97 8.35
N LEU A 340 -7.92 12.12 7.95
CA LEU A 340 -8.20 11.89 6.54
C LEU A 340 -8.85 13.13 5.89
N ILE A 341 -9.71 13.83 6.61
CA ILE A 341 -10.28 15.12 6.15
C ILE A 341 -9.16 16.15 5.95
N THR A 342 -8.27 16.27 6.93
CA THR A 342 -7.11 17.17 6.84
C THR A 342 -6.22 16.83 5.65
N PHE A 343 -5.96 15.55 5.43
CA PHE A 343 -5.21 15.06 4.26
C PHE A 343 -5.88 15.47 2.93
N PHE A 344 -7.19 15.23 2.80
CA PHE A 344 -7.91 15.59 1.58
C PHE A 344 -7.95 17.09 1.34
N ASN A 345 -8.09 17.91 2.39
CA ASN A 345 -8.02 19.36 2.28
C ASN A 345 -6.64 19.83 1.81
N LYS A 346 -5.55 19.26 2.35
CA LYS A 346 -4.20 19.52 1.85
C LYS A 346 -4.03 19.07 0.40
N LEU A 347 -4.54 17.89 0.06
CA LEU A 347 -4.46 17.36 -1.30
C LEU A 347 -5.17 18.29 -2.30
N LYS A 348 -6.38 18.76 -1.96
CA LYS A 348 -7.16 19.73 -2.77
C LYS A 348 -6.44 21.06 -2.92
N SER A 349 -5.71 21.54 -1.93
CA SER A 349 -4.94 22.78 -2.02
C SER A 349 -3.73 22.70 -2.97
N ILE A 350 -3.24 21.49 -3.23
CA ILE A 350 -2.04 21.27 -4.07
C ILE A 350 -2.43 20.78 -5.49
N TYR A 351 -3.49 19.99 -5.59
CA TYR A 351 -3.89 19.30 -6.82
C TYR A 351 -5.33 19.55 -7.22
N PRO A 352 -5.64 19.53 -8.53
CA PRO A 352 -6.99 19.73 -9.05
C PRO A 352 -7.86 18.49 -8.82
N ILE A 353 -8.38 18.34 -7.61
CA ILE A 353 -9.31 17.28 -7.23
C ILE A 353 -10.62 17.88 -6.72
N GLU A 354 -11.71 17.12 -6.84
CA GLU A 354 -13.01 17.45 -6.30
C GLU A 354 -13.32 16.60 -5.07
N ILE A 355 -13.88 17.24 -4.01
CA ILE A 355 -14.32 16.55 -2.79
C ILE A 355 -15.78 16.89 -2.56
N MET A 356 -16.64 15.88 -2.59
CA MET A 356 -18.09 15.96 -2.44
C MET A 356 -18.56 15.35 -1.12
#